data_979152714b9cfb0987b163e1f5ce4bcc
#
_entry.id   979152714b9cfb0987b163e1f5ce4bcc
#
_cell.length_a   1.000
_cell.length_b   1.000
_cell.length_c   1.000
_cell.angle_alpha   90.00
_cell.angle_beta   90.00
_cell.angle_gamma   90.00
#
_symmetry.space_group_name_H-M   'P 1'
#
loop_
_entity.id
_entity.type
_entity.pdbx_description
1 polymer ?
#
loop_
_entity_poly.entity_id
_entity_poly.type
_entity_poly.pdbx_seq_one_letter_code
_entity_poly.pdbx_strand_id
1 'polypeptide(L)'
;TRELFTHYLAEINFMDQEFGNVLSILDQEKMTDKSVVVYLSEQGNSLPFAKWTCYDAGVHSACIVRWPGVVKPGSVSDALVEYVDIVPTFVDIIGGKPQAKVDGESFKPVLTGKKKAHKKYSFSLQTTRGINAGSPYYGIRSVYDGRYRYIVNLTPEATFQNVETKSPLFKEWKSLAETDSHAKAMTTKYQHRPAIELYDVKNDPYCMKNLAEDAKQASTISRLD
;
A
#
# COMPACT_ATOMS: atom_id res chain seq x y z
N THR A 1 15.65 18.53 2.32
CA THR A 1 14.24 18.06 2.36
C THR A 1 13.37 18.69 1.26
N ARG A 2 13.34 20.04 1.09
CA ARG A 2 12.52 20.70 0.06
C ARG A 2 12.90 20.27 -1.36
N GLU A 3 14.17 20.19 -1.67
CA GLU A 3 14.69 19.71 -2.95
C GLU A 3 14.24 18.29 -3.28
N LEU A 4 14.32 17.37 -2.30
CA LEU A 4 13.83 16.00 -2.44
C LEU A 4 12.36 15.96 -2.86
N PHE A 5 11.50 16.74 -2.22
CA PHE A 5 10.08 16.81 -2.58
C PHE A 5 9.84 17.45 -3.94
N THR A 6 10.66 18.44 -4.32
CA THR A 6 10.59 19.04 -5.65
C THR A 6 10.89 18.01 -6.74
N HIS A 7 11.96 17.22 -6.58
CA HIS A 7 12.30 16.14 -7.51
C HIS A 7 11.22 15.07 -7.55
N TYR A 8 10.70 14.65 -6.40
CA TYR A 8 9.63 13.67 -6.31
C TYR A 8 8.37 14.12 -7.08
N LEU A 9 7.96 15.39 -6.94
CA LEU A 9 6.82 15.92 -7.69
C LEU A 9 7.10 16.05 -9.18
N ALA A 10 8.33 16.38 -9.57
CA ALA A 10 8.75 16.42 -10.98
C ALA A 10 8.66 15.03 -11.63
N GLU A 11 9.10 13.98 -10.93
CA GLU A 11 8.99 12.59 -11.41
C GLU A 11 7.53 12.15 -11.56
N ILE A 12 6.65 12.54 -10.63
CA ILE A 12 5.20 12.25 -10.76
C ILE A 12 4.64 12.94 -12.02
N ASN A 13 5.00 14.20 -12.25
CA ASN A 13 4.53 14.94 -13.43
C ASN A 13 5.06 14.32 -14.73
N PHE A 14 6.30 13.88 -14.76
CA PHE A 14 6.88 13.18 -15.91
C PHE A 14 6.15 11.85 -16.16
N MET A 15 5.94 11.05 -15.13
CA MET A 15 5.19 9.79 -15.22
C MET A 15 3.77 10.01 -15.75
N ASP A 16 3.07 11.05 -15.31
CA ASP A 16 1.72 11.38 -15.78
C ASP A 16 1.72 11.73 -17.29
N GLN A 17 2.72 12.49 -17.76
CA GLN A 17 2.89 12.78 -19.19
C GLN A 17 3.14 11.50 -20.00
N GLU A 18 4.03 10.62 -19.53
CA GLU A 18 4.31 9.35 -20.21
C GLU A 18 3.07 8.45 -20.27
N PHE A 19 2.29 8.41 -19.20
CA PHE A 19 1.02 7.68 -19.20
C PHE A 19 0.02 8.30 -20.20
N GLY A 20 -0.03 9.62 -20.29
CA GLY A 20 -0.80 10.34 -21.31
C GLY A 20 -0.39 9.96 -22.73
N ASN A 21 0.90 9.82 -23.00
CA ASN A 21 1.45 9.38 -24.28
C ASN A 21 0.95 7.95 -24.64
N VAL A 22 0.97 7.02 -23.68
CA VAL A 22 0.46 5.65 -23.87
C VAL A 22 -1.03 5.67 -24.24
N LEU A 23 -1.85 6.48 -23.56
CA LEU A 23 -3.27 6.60 -23.89
C LEU A 23 -3.48 7.19 -25.29
N SER A 24 -2.66 8.17 -25.70
CA SER A 24 -2.71 8.76 -27.04
C SER A 24 -2.37 7.75 -28.14
N ILE A 25 -1.42 6.84 -27.90
CA ILE A 25 -1.11 5.76 -28.84
C ILE A 25 -2.33 4.83 -29.03
N LEU A 26 -3.01 4.46 -27.94
CA LEU A 26 -4.23 3.64 -28.03
C LEU A 26 -5.33 4.33 -28.87
N ASP A 27 -5.46 5.64 -28.74
CA ASP A 27 -6.42 6.43 -29.52
C ASP A 27 -6.03 6.47 -31.02
N GLN A 28 -4.76 6.72 -31.34
CA GLN A 28 -4.24 6.73 -32.71
C GLN A 28 -4.41 5.38 -33.39
N GLU A 29 -4.15 4.29 -32.68
CA GLU A 29 -4.30 2.92 -33.19
C GLU A 29 -5.76 2.43 -33.17
N LYS A 30 -6.73 3.25 -32.78
CA LYS A 30 -8.16 2.90 -32.66
C LYS A 30 -8.41 1.68 -31.76
N MET A 31 -7.60 1.56 -30.73
CA MET A 31 -7.66 0.47 -29.74
C MET A 31 -8.36 0.87 -28.44
N THR A 32 -8.71 2.13 -28.26
CA THR A 32 -9.30 2.65 -27.02
C THR A 32 -10.50 1.86 -26.56
N ASP A 33 -11.48 1.60 -27.46
CA ASP A 33 -12.71 0.87 -27.10
C ASP A 33 -12.53 -0.65 -27.05
N LYS A 34 -11.37 -1.14 -27.43
CA LYS A 34 -11.02 -2.56 -27.44
C LYS A 34 -10.02 -2.94 -26.34
N SER A 35 -9.65 -1.97 -25.49
CA SER A 35 -8.63 -2.15 -24.49
C SER A 35 -9.18 -1.99 -23.08
N VAL A 36 -8.64 -2.78 -22.16
CA VAL A 36 -8.73 -2.54 -20.73
C VAL A 36 -7.40 -1.98 -20.28
N VAL A 37 -7.39 -0.75 -19.79
CA VAL A 37 -6.19 -0.10 -19.23
C VAL A 37 -6.29 -0.15 -17.72
N VAL A 38 -5.26 -0.70 -17.08
CA VAL A 38 -5.15 -0.72 -15.63
C VAL A 38 -3.86 -0.02 -15.24
N TYR A 39 -3.99 1.08 -14.51
CA TYR A 39 -2.86 1.75 -13.87
C TYR A 39 -2.77 1.29 -12.42
N LEU A 40 -1.60 0.83 -12.03
CA LEU A 40 -1.29 0.40 -10.67
C LEU A 40 -0.02 1.13 -10.23
N SER A 41 -0.04 1.76 -9.05
CA SER A 41 1.22 2.09 -8.40
C SER A 41 1.77 0.84 -7.74
N GLU A 42 3.08 0.76 -7.52
CA GLU A 42 3.68 -0.42 -6.89
C GLU A 42 3.30 -0.47 -5.40
N GLN A 43 4.11 0.12 -4.57
CA GLN A 43 3.94 0.21 -3.12
C GLN A 43 4.21 1.68 -2.73
N GLY A 44 4.20 2.02 -1.45
CA GLY A 44 4.48 3.40 -1.01
C GLY A 44 5.79 3.95 -1.55
N ASN A 45 5.93 5.27 -1.53
CA ASN A 45 7.15 5.97 -1.94
C ASN A 45 8.35 5.62 -1.04
N SER A 46 9.56 5.91 -1.51
CA SER A 46 10.82 5.72 -0.77
C SER A 46 11.01 6.79 0.31
N LEU A 47 10.08 6.86 1.26
CA LEU A 47 10.15 7.72 2.42
C LEU A 47 9.92 6.90 3.70
N PRO A 48 10.40 7.34 4.87
CA PRO A 48 10.08 6.69 6.12
C PRO A 48 8.56 6.52 6.32
N PHE A 49 8.14 5.41 6.93
CA PHE A 49 6.75 4.99 7.13
C PHE A 49 5.97 4.58 5.87
N ALA A 50 6.58 4.60 4.69
CA ALA A 50 5.98 4.16 3.45
C ALA A 50 6.62 2.85 2.96
N LYS A 51 7.32 2.83 1.84
CA LYS A 51 7.93 1.62 1.25
C LYS A 51 8.66 0.76 2.30
N TRP A 52 8.56 -0.56 2.16
CA TRP A 52 9.09 -1.58 3.07
C TRP A 52 8.46 -1.59 4.47
N THR A 53 7.27 -1.05 4.62
CA THR A 53 6.48 -1.16 5.86
C THR A 53 5.11 -1.75 5.56
N CYS A 54 4.38 -2.15 6.60
CA CYS A 54 2.97 -2.52 6.50
C CYS A 54 2.04 -1.42 7.03
N TYR A 55 2.53 -0.18 7.20
CA TYR A 55 1.66 0.97 7.40
C TYR A 55 0.85 1.27 6.13
N ASP A 56 -0.24 2.01 6.26
CA ASP A 56 -1.12 2.27 5.12
C ASP A 56 -0.37 2.91 3.95
N ALA A 57 0.46 3.91 4.19
CA ALA A 57 1.28 4.56 3.17
C ALA A 57 2.30 3.62 2.49
N GLY A 58 2.58 2.45 3.07
CA GLY A 58 3.50 1.45 2.50
C GLY A 58 2.83 0.39 1.64
N VAL A 59 1.51 0.19 1.79
CA VAL A 59 0.81 -0.93 1.15
C VAL A 59 -0.48 -0.53 0.43
N HIS A 60 -0.98 0.68 0.64
CA HIS A 60 -2.13 1.21 -0.07
C HIS A 60 -1.69 1.82 -1.39
N SER A 61 -1.88 1.09 -2.48
CA SER A 61 -1.46 1.43 -3.83
C SER A 61 -2.63 1.97 -4.66
N ALA A 62 -2.34 2.84 -5.63
CA ALA A 62 -3.35 3.28 -6.59
C ALA A 62 -3.77 2.11 -7.49
N CYS A 63 -5.07 2.02 -7.77
CA CYS A 63 -5.64 1.11 -8.76
C CYS A 63 -6.70 1.88 -9.56
N ILE A 64 -6.40 2.17 -10.83
CA ILE A 64 -7.30 2.90 -11.73
C ILE A 64 -7.58 2.00 -12.93
N VAL A 65 -8.86 1.81 -13.25
CA VAL A 65 -9.29 0.97 -14.37
C VAL A 65 -10.08 1.80 -15.37
N ARG A 66 -9.61 1.84 -16.62
CA ARG A 66 -10.34 2.38 -17.76
C ARG A 66 -10.80 1.21 -18.65
N TRP A 67 -12.11 1.00 -18.73
CA TRP A 67 -12.73 -0.01 -19.57
C TRP A 67 -13.97 0.57 -20.22
N PRO A 68 -13.81 1.20 -21.41
CA PRO A 68 -14.90 1.88 -22.10
C PRO A 68 -16.12 0.96 -22.33
N GLY A 69 -17.31 1.53 -22.12
CA GLY A 69 -18.57 0.79 -22.25
C GLY A 69 -18.90 -0.19 -21.12
N VAL A 70 -17.97 -0.44 -20.19
CA VAL A 70 -18.16 -1.40 -19.07
C VAL A 70 -18.03 -0.74 -17.72
N VAL A 71 -16.93 -0.04 -17.46
CA VAL A 71 -16.73 0.71 -16.21
C VAL A 71 -17.31 2.11 -16.37
N LYS A 72 -18.18 2.50 -15.44
CA LYS A 72 -18.76 3.85 -15.43
C LYS A 72 -17.65 4.89 -15.19
N PRO A 73 -17.48 5.88 -16.07
CA PRO A 73 -16.51 6.95 -15.87
C PRO A 73 -16.71 7.69 -14.55
N GLY A 74 -15.60 8.02 -13.87
CA GLY A 74 -15.61 8.74 -12.59
C GLY A 74 -16.15 7.95 -11.40
N SER A 75 -16.42 6.64 -11.55
CA SER A 75 -16.82 5.81 -10.42
C SER A 75 -15.63 5.52 -9.49
N VAL A 76 -15.93 5.47 -8.18
CA VAL A 76 -14.99 5.11 -7.12
C VAL A 76 -15.55 3.92 -6.35
N SER A 77 -14.68 3.04 -5.87
CA SER A 77 -15.05 1.86 -5.08
C SER A 77 -14.10 1.71 -3.89
N ASP A 78 -14.67 1.42 -2.71
CA ASP A 78 -13.93 1.07 -1.49
C ASP A 78 -13.72 -0.45 -1.35
N ALA A 79 -14.00 -1.22 -2.40
CA ALA A 79 -13.80 -2.67 -2.39
C ALA A 79 -12.32 -3.01 -2.19
N LEU A 80 -12.02 -3.87 -1.22
CA LEU A 80 -10.67 -4.34 -0.97
C LEU A 80 -10.23 -5.27 -2.09
N VAL A 81 -9.25 -4.84 -2.88
CA VAL A 81 -8.62 -5.61 -3.95
C VAL A 81 -7.12 -5.71 -3.68
N GLU A 82 -6.51 -6.79 -4.14
CA GLU A 82 -5.09 -7.04 -3.94
C GLU A 82 -4.42 -7.36 -5.27
N TYR A 83 -3.09 -7.24 -5.35
CA TYR A 83 -2.33 -7.56 -6.58
C TYR A 83 -2.56 -8.99 -7.06
N VAL A 84 -2.78 -9.94 -6.14
CA VAL A 84 -3.08 -11.34 -6.48
C VAL A 84 -4.38 -11.49 -7.26
N ASP A 85 -5.27 -10.49 -7.21
CA ASP A 85 -6.57 -10.48 -7.90
C ASP A 85 -6.48 -10.02 -9.35
N ILE A 86 -5.36 -9.40 -9.77
CA ILE A 86 -5.20 -8.82 -11.11
C ILE A 86 -5.26 -9.90 -12.19
N VAL A 87 -4.46 -10.96 -12.06
CA VAL A 87 -4.41 -12.04 -13.05
C VAL A 87 -5.75 -12.76 -13.16
N PRO A 88 -6.40 -13.21 -12.05
CA PRO A 88 -7.75 -13.79 -12.13
C PRO A 88 -8.78 -12.85 -12.78
N THR A 89 -8.66 -11.54 -12.55
CA THR A 89 -9.57 -10.56 -13.18
C THR A 89 -9.36 -10.48 -14.68
N PHE A 90 -8.13 -10.44 -15.18
CA PHE A 90 -7.86 -10.43 -16.61
C PHE A 90 -8.33 -11.72 -17.28
N VAL A 91 -8.08 -12.86 -16.65
CA VAL A 91 -8.58 -14.16 -17.16
C VAL A 91 -10.11 -14.15 -17.28
N ASP A 92 -10.81 -13.64 -16.27
CA ASP A 92 -12.27 -13.52 -16.29
C ASP A 92 -12.76 -12.50 -17.35
N ILE A 93 -12.04 -11.40 -17.57
CA ILE A 93 -12.38 -10.38 -18.58
C ILE A 93 -12.40 -11.01 -19.98
N ILE A 94 -11.41 -11.84 -20.31
CA ILE A 94 -11.32 -12.51 -21.62
C ILE A 94 -12.17 -13.78 -21.73
N GLY A 95 -13.00 -14.09 -20.72
CA GLY A 95 -13.87 -15.28 -20.71
C GLY A 95 -13.16 -16.59 -20.41
N GLY A 96 -11.92 -16.53 -19.90
CA GLY A 96 -11.18 -17.69 -19.44
C GLY A 96 -11.63 -18.17 -18.06
N LYS A 97 -11.10 -19.30 -17.63
CA LYS A 97 -11.26 -19.82 -16.25
C LYS A 97 -9.96 -19.63 -15.49
N PRO A 98 -10.00 -19.04 -14.28
CA PRO A 98 -8.82 -18.95 -13.42
C PRO A 98 -8.23 -20.35 -13.19
N GLN A 99 -6.90 -20.42 -13.13
CA GLN A 99 -6.24 -21.66 -12.76
C GLN A 99 -6.62 -22.07 -11.32
N ALA A 100 -6.75 -23.37 -11.10
CA ALA A 100 -6.91 -23.90 -9.74
C ALA A 100 -5.68 -23.53 -8.89
N LYS A 101 -5.91 -23.23 -7.60
CA LYS A 101 -4.86 -22.90 -6.60
C LYS A 101 -4.15 -21.56 -6.81
N VAL A 102 -4.87 -20.52 -7.23
CA VAL A 102 -4.40 -19.13 -7.10
C VAL A 102 -5.03 -18.49 -5.86
N ASP A 103 -4.26 -17.61 -5.19
CA ASP A 103 -4.71 -16.94 -3.96
C ASP A 103 -5.68 -15.78 -4.25
N GLY A 104 -5.71 -15.28 -5.49
CA GLY A 104 -6.53 -14.15 -5.91
C GLY A 104 -7.88 -14.58 -6.48
N GLU A 105 -8.82 -13.64 -6.45
CA GLU A 105 -10.16 -13.75 -7.03
C GLU A 105 -10.42 -12.61 -8.00
N SER A 106 -11.30 -12.85 -9.00
CA SER A 106 -11.69 -11.79 -9.94
C SER A 106 -12.56 -10.73 -9.28
N PHE A 107 -12.13 -9.46 -9.37
CA PHE A 107 -12.95 -8.31 -9.00
C PHE A 107 -13.72 -7.69 -10.18
N LYS A 108 -13.81 -8.35 -11.33
CA LYS A 108 -14.67 -7.94 -12.46
C LYS A 108 -16.11 -7.63 -12.03
N PRO A 109 -16.75 -8.34 -11.08
CA PRO A 109 -18.07 -7.97 -10.59
C PRO A 109 -18.13 -6.58 -9.94
N VAL A 110 -17.04 -6.10 -9.35
CA VAL A 110 -16.93 -4.73 -8.82
C VAL A 110 -16.81 -3.75 -9.99
N LEU A 111 -15.95 -4.03 -10.95
CA LEU A 111 -15.75 -3.18 -12.13
C LEU A 111 -17.03 -2.99 -12.94
N THR A 112 -17.84 -4.03 -13.05
CA THR A 112 -19.14 -3.99 -13.78
C THR A 112 -20.31 -3.45 -12.93
N GLY A 113 -20.06 -3.04 -11.69
CA GLY A 113 -21.10 -2.54 -10.78
C GLY A 113 -22.06 -3.61 -10.22
N LYS A 114 -21.79 -4.90 -10.49
CA LYS A 114 -22.63 -6.02 -9.98
C LYS A 114 -22.43 -6.27 -8.49
N LYS A 115 -21.25 -5.93 -7.94
CA LYS A 115 -20.94 -5.99 -6.50
C LYS A 115 -20.35 -4.68 -6.04
N LYS A 116 -20.59 -4.31 -4.77
CA LYS A 116 -19.99 -3.15 -4.10
C LYS A 116 -18.77 -3.54 -3.26
N ALA A 117 -18.65 -4.80 -2.89
CA ALA A 117 -17.56 -5.35 -2.09
C ALA A 117 -16.91 -6.52 -2.81
N HIS A 118 -15.65 -6.79 -2.50
CA HIS A 118 -14.88 -7.92 -3.01
C HIS A 118 -14.43 -8.81 -1.87
N LYS A 119 -13.37 -8.44 -1.17
CA LYS A 119 -12.85 -9.18 0.00
C LYS A 119 -13.28 -8.52 1.30
N LYS A 120 -13.32 -9.32 2.37
CA LYS A 120 -13.54 -8.82 3.74
C LYS A 120 -12.25 -8.27 4.34
N TYR A 121 -11.13 -8.84 3.98
CA TYR A 121 -9.80 -8.47 4.47
C TYR A 121 -8.82 -8.38 3.31
N SER A 122 -7.81 -7.52 3.46
CA SER A 122 -6.60 -7.54 2.66
C SER A 122 -5.39 -7.80 3.56
N PHE A 123 -4.42 -8.53 3.04
CA PHE A 123 -3.25 -8.96 3.77
C PHE A 123 -1.98 -8.36 3.18
N SER A 124 -1.06 -8.00 4.06
CA SER A 124 0.23 -7.49 3.63
C SER A 124 1.34 -8.12 4.47
N LEU A 125 2.47 -8.29 3.86
CA LEU A 125 3.63 -8.82 4.54
C LEU A 125 4.89 -8.08 4.10
N GLN A 126 5.83 -7.99 5.02
CA GLN A 126 7.16 -7.49 4.78
C GLN A 126 8.18 -8.41 5.44
N THR A 127 9.27 -8.68 4.76
CA THR A 127 10.46 -9.30 5.34
C THR A 127 11.68 -8.52 4.90
N THR A 128 12.63 -8.34 5.79
CA THR A 128 13.86 -7.61 5.50
C THR A 128 14.96 -8.50 4.93
N ARG A 129 14.77 -9.82 4.94
CA ARG A 129 15.77 -10.76 4.37
C ARG A 129 15.97 -10.51 2.89
N GLY A 130 17.23 -10.28 2.50
CA GLY A 130 17.59 -9.99 1.10
C GLY A 130 17.38 -8.52 0.67
N ILE A 131 16.84 -7.67 1.53
CA ILE A 131 16.72 -6.23 1.29
C ILE A 131 18.07 -5.58 1.62
N ASN A 132 18.57 -4.77 0.69
CA ASN A 132 19.78 -3.98 0.93
C ASN A 132 19.61 -3.12 2.19
N ALA A 133 20.61 -3.16 3.07
CA ALA A 133 20.61 -2.48 4.36
C ALA A 133 19.46 -2.87 5.32
N GLY A 134 18.69 -3.91 5.04
CA GLY A 134 17.66 -4.41 5.92
C GLY A 134 18.21 -5.14 7.15
N SER A 135 17.41 -5.16 8.23
CA SER A 135 17.69 -6.03 9.39
C SER A 135 17.72 -7.49 8.93
N PRO A 136 18.61 -8.34 9.48
CA PRO A 136 18.74 -9.74 9.04
C PRO A 136 17.44 -10.55 9.11
N TYR A 137 16.66 -10.32 10.15
CA TYR A 137 15.40 -11.05 10.42
C TYR A 137 14.35 -10.10 11.02
N TYR A 138 13.61 -9.38 10.18
CA TYR A 138 12.50 -8.54 10.63
C TYR A 138 11.27 -8.83 9.77
N GLY A 139 10.39 -9.68 10.29
CA GLY A 139 9.14 -10.03 9.62
C GLY A 139 7.98 -9.18 10.14
N ILE A 140 7.16 -8.68 9.24
CA ILE A 140 5.94 -7.94 9.55
C ILE A 140 4.77 -8.63 8.86
N ARG A 141 3.63 -8.73 9.52
CA ARG A 141 2.36 -9.19 8.96
C ARG A 141 1.30 -8.15 9.24
N SER A 142 0.38 -7.98 8.34
CA SER A 142 -0.71 -7.02 8.50
C SER A 142 -1.99 -7.53 7.86
N VAL A 143 -3.11 -7.24 8.52
CA VAL A 143 -4.46 -7.41 7.98
C VAL A 143 -5.20 -6.06 8.06
N TYR A 144 -6.01 -5.79 7.03
CA TYR A 144 -6.85 -4.60 6.94
C TYR A 144 -8.29 -5.01 6.62
N ASP A 145 -9.28 -4.46 7.36
CA ASP A 145 -10.70 -4.79 7.22
C ASP A 145 -11.55 -3.71 6.54
N GLY A 146 -10.90 -2.71 5.93
CA GLY A 146 -11.55 -1.54 5.36
C GLY A 146 -11.60 -0.34 6.30
N ARG A 147 -11.23 -0.52 7.58
CA ARG A 147 -11.12 0.56 8.55
C ARG A 147 -9.87 0.41 9.43
N TYR A 148 -9.71 -0.75 10.05
CA TYR A 148 -8.62 -1.01 10.98
C TYR A 148 -7.51 -1.81 10.30
N ARG A 149 -6.28 -1.37 10.51
CA ARG A 149 -5.07 -2.09 10.14
C ARG A 149 -4.41 -2.63 11.39
N TYR A 150 -4.35 -3.95 11.47
CA TYR A 150 -3.65 -4.68 12.52
C TYR A 150 -2.30 -5.15 11.99
N ILE A 151 -1.24 -4.91 12.76
CA ILE A 151 0.14 -5.22 12.36
C ILE A 151 0.79 -6.04 13.47
N VAL A 152 1.47 -7.11 13.07
CA VAL A 152 2.30 -7.93 13.96
C VAL A 152 3.75 -7.83 13.51
N ASN A 153 4.62 -7.39 14.42
CA ASN A 153 6.06 -7.38 14.26
C ASN A 153 6.62 -8.64 14.91
N LEU A 154 7.22 -9.54 14.13
CA LEU A 154 7.62 -10.88 14.60
C LEU A 154 8.89 -10.89 15.46
N THR A 155 9.69 -9.81 15.39
CA THR A 155 10.93 -9.61 16.16
C THR A 155 10.97 -8.20 16.73
N PRO A 156 10.03 -7.83 17.64
CA PRO A 156 9.87 -6.46 18.12
C PRO A 156 11.07 -5.95 18.92
N GLU A 157 11.87 -6.85 19.49
CA GLU A 157 13.12 -6.55 20.21
C GLU A 157 14.25 -6.10 19.26
N ALA A 158 14.15 -6.41 17.98
CA ALA A 158 15.16 -6.00 17.00
C ALA A 158 14.93 -4.57 16.52
N THR A 159 16.02 -3.88 16.20
CA THR A 159 15.94 -2.58 15.53
C THR A 159 15.58 -2.75 14.06
N PHE A 160 14.47 -2.17 13.64
CA PHE A 160 14.10 -2.16 12.23
C PHE A 160 15.05 -1.30 11.41
N GLN A 161 15.57 -1.89 10.33
CA GLN A 161 16.46 -1.22 9.38
C GLN A 161 16.06 -1.56 7.95
N ASN A 162 16.18 -0.58 7.06
CA ASN A 162 16.03 -0.69 5.62
C ASN A 162 16.85 0.40 4.93
N VAL A 163 16.71 0.53 3.61
CA VAL A 163 17.42 1.56 2.83
C VAL A 163 17.13 2.96 3.38
N GLU A 164 15.88 3.23 3.77
CA GLU A 164 15.47 4.56 4.26
C GLU A 164 16.13 4.93 5.61
N THR A 165 16.44 3.98 6.46
CA THR A 165 17.15 4.28 7.72
C THR A 165 18.59 4.75 7.50
N LYS A 166 19.11 4.60 6.29
CA LYS A 166 20.44 5.08 5.86
C LYS A 166 20.35 6.31 4.94
N SER A 167 19.15 6.74 4.57
CA SER A 167 18.94 7.91 3.72
C SER A 167 19.42 9.21 4.39
N PRO A 168 19.80 10.22 3.61
CA PRO A 168 20.14 11.55 4.14
C PRO A 168 19.00 12.14 4.98
N LEU A 169 17.76 11.98 4.54
CA LEU A 169 16.56 12.45 5.24
C LEU A 169 16.45 11.83 6.64
N PHE A 170 16.62 10.51 6.76
CA PHE A 170 16.49 9.86 8.06
C PHE A 170 17.67 10.18 9.00
N LYS A 171 18.87 10.39 8.45
CA LYS A 171 20.02 10.88 9.21
C LYS A 171 19.76 12.29 9.77
N GLU A 172 19.19 13.18 8.96
CA GLU A 172 18.79 14.53 9.39
C GLU A 172 17.74 14.44 10.53
N TRP A 173 16.74 13.56 10.41
CA TRP A 173 15.76 13.32 11.49
C TRP A 173 16.43 12.81 12.77
N LYS A 174 17.40 11.92 12.68
CA LYS A 174 18.13 11.42 13.84
C LYS A 174 18.96 12.50 14.52
N SER A 175 19.60 13.37 13.76
CA SER A 175 20.30 14.53 14.32
C SER A 175 19.33 15.49 14.99
N LEU A 176 18.19 15.78 14.37
CA LEU A 176 17.16 16.64 14.94
C LEU A 176 16.57 16.04 16.24
N ALA A 177 16.49 14.72 16.33
CA ALA A 177 15.96 14.00 17.48
C ALA A 177 16.80 14.19 18.78
N GLU A 178 18.00 14.74 18.68
CA GLU A 178 18.83 15.09 19.84
C GLU A 178 18.24 16.27 20.62
N THR A 179 17.52 17.17 19.94
CA THR A 179 16.97 18.40 20.52
C THR A 179 15.46 18.55 20.35
N ASP A 180 14.85 17.79 19.44
CA ASP A 180 13.42 17.86 19.14
C ASP A 180 12.70 16.58 19.55
N SER A 181 11.73 16.71 20.44
CA SER A 181 10.97 15.59 21.01
C SER A 181 10.08 14.89 19.98
N HIS A 182 9.55 15.61 18.97
CA HIS A 182 8.74 15.01 17.92
C HIS A 182 9.61 14.18 16.99
N ALA A 183 10.74 14.71 16.53
CA ALA A 183 11.71 13.98 15.71
C ALA A 183 12.19 12.71 16.45
N LYS A 184 12.44 12.81 17.77
CA LYS A 184 12.80 11.66 18.61
C LYS A 184 11.69 10.62 18.63
N ALA A 185 10.44 11.02 18.85
CA ALA A 185 9.30 10.10 18.85
C ALA A 185 9.15 9.40 17.49
N MET A 186 9.28 10.11 16.36
CA MET A 186 9.14 9.55 15.02
C MET A 186 10.27 8.57 14.66
N THR A 187 11.52 8.93 14.93
CA THR A 187 12.66 8.04 14.68
C THR A 187 12.60 6.79 15.55
N THR A 188 12.20 6.92 16.82
CA THR A 188 11.98 5.80 17.73
C THR A 188 10.87 4.89 17.22
N LYS A 189 9.68 5.45 16.89
CA LYS A 189 8.55 4.70 16.32
C LYS A 189 8.93 3.94 15.06
N TYR A 190 9.74 4.52 14.19
CA TYR A 190 10.14 3.87 12.94
C TYR A 190 11.04 2.66 13.17
N GLN A 191 12.00 2.76 14.09
CA GLN A 191 13.02 1.74 14.31
C GLN A 191 12.71 0.73 15.42
N HIS A 192 11.93 1.13 16.44
CA HIS A 192 11.58 0.32 17.59
C HIS A 192 10.08 0.14 17.70
N ARG A 193 9.58 -0.90 17.05
CA ARG A 193 8.16 -1.16 16.91
C ARG A 193 7.68 -2.13 17.98
N PRO A 194 6.50 -1.92 18.57
CA PRO A 194 5.92 -2.90 19.48
C PRO A 194 5.55 -4.18 18.73
N ALA A 195 5.33 -5.28 19.46
CA ALA A 195 4.91 -6.56 18.86
C ALA A 195 3.61 -6.41 18.09
N ILE A 196 2.67 -5.63 18.60
CA ILE A 196 1.34 -5.43 18.03
C ILE A 196 1.07 -3.94 17.84
N GLU A 197 0.53 -3.62 16.65
CA GLU A 197 0.06 -2.27 16.34
C GLU A 197 -1.35 -2.36 15.76
N LEU A 198 -2.22 -1.41 16.13
CA LEU A 198 -3.56 -1.26 15.59
C LEU A 198 -3.81 0.20 15.22
N TYR A 199 -4.27 0.46 14.00
CA TYR A 199 -4.56 1.81 13.51
C TYR A 199 -5.97 1.90 12.93
N ASP A 200 -6.71 2.95 13.28
CA ASP A 200 -7.95 3.33 12.59
C ASP A 200 -7.59 4.17 11.35
N VAL A 201 -7.26 3.50 10.26
CA VAL A 201 -6.75 4.12 9.02
C VAL A 201 -7.71 5.16 8.46
N LYS A 202 -9.02 5.00 8.69
CA LYS A 202 -10.02 5.95 8.23
C LYS A 202 -9.90 7.32 8.91
N ASN A 203 -9.52 7.32 10.20
CA ASN A 203 -9.37 8.55 11.00
C ASN A 203 -7.90 8.94 11.19
N ASP A 204 -6.99 8.00 10.98
CA ASP A 204 -5.54 8.15 11.11
C ASP A 204 -4.83 7.49 9.92
N PRO A 205 -4.93 8.07 8.70
CA PRO A 205 -4.36 7.48 7.48
C PRO A 205 -2.84 7.38 7.49
N TYR A 206 -2.17 8.11 8.38
CA TYR A 206 -0.72 8.04 8.53
C TYR A 206 -0.27 7.07 9.62
N CYS A 207 -1.19 6.31 10.23
CA CYS A 207 -0.88 5.34 11.27
C CYS A 207 -0.05 5.93 12.43
N MET A 208 -0.41 7.12 12.89
CA MET A 208 0.34 7.85 13.90
C MET A 208 0.04 7.38 15.33
N LYS A 209 -1.21 7.03 15.60
CA LYS A 209 -1.69 6.64 16.93
C LYS A 209 -1.94 5.14 17.01
N ASN A 210 -1.01 4.41 17.65
CA ASN A 210 -1.24 2.99 17.93
C ASN A 210 -2.35 2.82 18.98
N LEU A 211 -3.37 2.04 18.65
CA LEU A 211 -4.53 1.74 19.48
C LEU A 211 -4.44 0.35 20.14
N ALA A 212 -3.33 -0.36 20.01
CA ALA A 212 -3.21 -1.75 20.47
C ALA A 212 -3.37 -1.89 22.01
N GLU A 213 -3.06 -0.84 22.77
CA GLU A 213 -3.21 -0.83 24.23
C GLU A 213 -4.53 -0.23 24.71
N ASP A 214 -5.38 0.27 23.80
CA ASP A 214 -6.70 0.76 24.17
C ASP A 214 -7.66 -0.39 24.45
N ALA A 215 -8.08 -0.54 25.69
CA ALA A 215 -9.01 -1.58 26.13
C ALA A 215 -10.32 -1.59 25.31
N LYS A 216 -10.74 -0.46 24.74
CA LYS A 216 -11.92 -0.37 23.87
C LYS A 216 -11.73 -1.09 22.54
N GLN A 217 -10.50 -1.39 22.15
CA GLN A 217 -10.16 -2.09 20.90
C GLN A 217 -9.91 -3.58 21.08
N ALA A 218 -10.05 -4.13 22.30
CA ALA A 218 -9.80 -5.53 22.57
C ALA A 218 -10.56 -6.49 21.63
N SER A 219 -11.85 -6.20 21.34
CA SER A 219 -12.66 -6.99 20.41
C SER A 219 -12.21 -6.85 18.95
N THR A 220 -11.73 -5.67 18.56
CA THR A 220 -11.16 -5.42 17.22
C THR A 220 -9.88 -6.21 17.03
N ILE A 221 -8.99 -6.17 18.03
CA ILE A 221 -7.74 -6.94 18.04
C ILE A 221 -8.03 -8.43 17.93
N SER A 222 -8.86 -8.98 18.84
CA SER A 222 -9.21 -10.41 18.84
C SER A 222 -9.86 -10.91 17.52
N ARG A 223 -10.48 -10.01 16.77
CA ARG A 223 -11.09 -10.36 15.46
C ARG A 223 -10.06 -10.33 14.32
N LEU A 224 -9.02 -9.53 14.44
CA LEU A 224 -8.00 -9.33 13.39
C LEU A 224 -6.75 -10.18 13.61
N ASP A 225 -6.54 -10.67 14.84
CA ASP A 225 -5.50 -11.62 15.18
C ASP A 225 -5.88 -13.04 14.70
#